data_4d0bd80bdb56cbbc6fa6e5d08012e129
#
_entry.id   4d0bd80bdb56cbbc6fa6e5d08012e129
#
_cell.length_a   1.000
_cell.length_b   1.000
_cell.length_c   1.000
_cell.angle_alpha   90.00
_cell.angle_beta   90.00
_cell.angle_gamma   90.00
#
_symmetry.space_group_name_H-M   'P 1'
#
loop_
_entity.id
_entity.type
_entity.pdbx_description
1 polymer ?
#
loop_
_entity_poly.entity_id
_entity_poly.type
_entity_poly.pdbx_seq_one_letter_code
_entity_poly.pdbx_strand_id
1 'polypeptide(L)'
;MTDHLLRKHQFAAIADRDEYRRLLDRCALTADDARLMELLYVRRVDLACAADMVGYSYTTAYRRHKKALAAISELTKKRLKDI
;
A
#
# COMPACT_ATOMS: atom_id res chain seq x y z
N MET A 1 18.81 3.80 -4.03
CA MET A 1 17.52 3.33 -3.46
C MET A 1 16.75 2.60 -4.55
N THR A 2 16.20 1.44 -4.24
CA THR A 2 15.38 0.68 -5.20
C THR A 2 14.02 1.37 -5.38
N ASP A 3 13.39 1.16 -6.54
CA ASP A 3 12.05 1.70 -6.81
C ASP A 3 11.03 1.28 -5.74
N HIS A 4 11.15 0.05 -5.24
CA HIS A 4 10.28 -0.46 -4.18
C HIS A 4 10.39 0.38 -2.89
N LEU A 5 11.61 0.69 -2.47
CA LEU A 5 11.83 1.49 -1.26
C LEU A 5 11.34 2.92 -1.45
N LEU A 6 11.56 3.50 -2.63
CA LEU A 6 11.08 4.84 -2.93
C LEU A 6 9.54 4.91 -2.87
N ARG A 7 8.86 3.93 -3.45
CA ARG A 7 7.39 3.84 -3.41
C ARG A 7 6.88 3.69 -1.99
N LYS A 8 7.55 2.88 -1.17
CA LYS A 8 7.20 2.70 0.23
C LYS A 8 7.31 4.01 1.00
N HIS A 9 8.37 4.77 0.79
CA HIS A 9 8.56 6.07 1.44
C HIS A 9 7.51 7.08 1.01
N GLN A 10 7.19 7.14 -0.29
CA GLN A 10 6.15 8.02 -0.81
C GLN A 10 4.79 7.72 -0.17
N PHE A 11 4.47 6.43 -0.03
CA PHE A 11 3.21 6.02 0.57
C PHE A 11 3.16 6.32 2.06
N ALA A 12 4.24 6.05 2.78
CA ALA A 12 4.33 6.31 4.22
C ALA A 12 4.24 7.80 4.54
N ALA A 13 4.53 8.69 3.59
CA ALA A 13 4.44 10.13 3.76
C ALA A 13 2.99 10.64 3.72
N ILE A 14 2.03 9.82 3.30
CA ILE A 14 0.61 10.18 3.32
C ILE A 14 0.13 10.13 4.76
N ALA A 15 -0.09 11.32 5.36
CA ALA A 15 -0.37 11.43 6.78
C ALA A 15 -1.86 11.33 7.11
N ASP A 16 -2.75 11.51 6.13
CA ASP A 16 -4.19 11.55 6.35
C ASP A 16 -4.80 10.18 6.06
N ARG A 17 -5.50 9.64 7.07
CA ARG A 17 -6.18 8.35 7.00
C ARG A 17 -7.26 8.31 5.92
N ASP A 18 -7.99 9.40 5.76
CA ASP A 18 -9.06 9.49 4.75
C ASP A 18 -8.49 9.56 3.35
N GLU A 19 -7.39 10.26 3.17
CA GLU A 19 -6.67 10.31 1.89
C GLU A 19 -6.11 8.93 1.54
N TYR A 20 -5.59 8.21 2.51
CA TYR A 20 -5.11 6.85 2.34
C TYR A 20 -6.22 5.94 1.82
N ARG A 21 -7.39 5.97 2.46
CA ARG A 21 -8.54 5.16 2.04
C ARG A 21 -8.99 5.50 0.63
N ARG A 22 -9.02 6.78 0.28
CA ARG A 22 -9.39 7.21 -1.07
C ARG A 22 -8.41 6.69 -2.11
N LEU A 23 -7.12 6.69 -1.81
CA LEU A 23 -6.10 6.12 -2.70
C LEU A 23 -6.29 4.63 -2.89
N LEU A 24 -6.55 3.90 -1.82
CA LEU A 24 -6.80 2.45 -1.89
C LEU A 24 -8.03 2.14 -2.74
N ASP A 25 -9.10 2.90 -2.57
CA ASP A 25 -10.33 2.72 -3.36
C ASP A 25 -10.07 2.97 -4.84
N ARG A 26 -9.27 3.96 -5.18
CA ARG A 26 -8.92 4.29 -6.57
C ARG A 26 -8.01 3.25 -7.22
N CYS A 27 -7.23 2.54 -6.43
CA CYS A 27 -6.33 1.51 -6.94
C CYS A 27 -7.05 0.22 -7.31
N ALA A 28 -8.36 0.10 -7.03
CA ALA A 28 -9.15 -1.09 -7.30
C ALA A 28 -8.51 -2.36 -6.70
N LEU A 29 -7.94 -2.24 -5.51
CA LEU A 29 -7.36 -3.37 -4.80
C LEU A 29 -8.44 -4.31 -4.31
N THR A 30 -8.11 -5.60 -4.19
CA THR A 30 -9.01 -6.54 -3.52
C THR A 30 -9.18 -6.13 -2.06
N ALA A 31 -10.26 -6.59 -1.43
CA ALA A 31 -10.51 -6.30 -0.01
C ALA A 31 -9.35 -6.75 0.87
N ASP A 32 -8.76 -7.91 0.59
CA ASP A 32 -7.63 -8.44 1.35
C ASP A 32 -6.36 -7.59 1.15
N ASP A 33 -6.09 -7.17 -0.07
CA ASP A 33 -4.93 -6.33 -0.36
C ASP A 33 -5.08 -4.94 0.29
N ALA A 34 -6.28 -4.36 0.23
CA ALA A 34 -6.55 -3.08 0.88
C ALA A 34 -6.36 -3.18 2.40
N ARG A 35 -6.84 -4.28 3.00
CA ARG A 35 -6.67 -4.52 4.43
C ARG A 35 -5.20 -4.70 4.80
N LEU A 36 -4.45 -5.42 3.97
CA LEU A 36 -3.02 -5.60 4.18
C LEU A 36 -2.31 -4.24 4.22
N MET A 37 -2.60 -3.37 3.27
CA MET A 37 -2.00 -2.05 3.19
C MET A 37 -2.40 -1.18 4.39
N GLU A 38 -3.67 -1.25 4.82
CA GLU A 38 -4.12 -0.54 6.02
C GLU A 38 -3.36 -1.00 7.27
N LEU A 39 -3.21 -2.31 7.46
CA LEU A 39 -2.47 -2.85 8.60
C LEU A 39 -1.02 -2.37 8.61
N LEU A 40 -0.36 -2.36 7.46
CA LEU A 40 1.04 -1.96 7.35
C LEU A 40 1.26 -0.46 7.58
N TYR A 41 0.43 0.39 7.00
CA TYR A 41 0.70 1.82 6.91
C TYR A 41 -0.14 2.69 7.83
N VAL A 42 -1.31 2.24 8.22
CA VAL A 42 -2.16 2.97 9.18
C VAL A 42 -1.92 2.46 10.60
N ARG A 43 -1.96 1.14 10.78
CA ARG A 43 -1.82 0.52 12.10
C ARG A 43 -0.38 0.18 12.46
N ARG A 44 0.55 0.31 11.53
CA ARG A 44 1.97 0.07 11.74
C ARG A 44 2.29 -1.36 12.20
N VAL A 45 1.52 -2.33 11.73
CA VAL A 45 1.78 -3.76 11.98
C VAL A 45 2.88 -4.22 11.03
N ASP A 46 3.78 -5.10 11.49
CA ASP A 46 4.81 -5.65 10.61
C ASP A 46 4.21 -6.60 9.57
N LEU A 47 4.98 -6.86 8.51
CA LEU A 47 4.48 -7.63 7.36
C LEU A 47 4.09 -9.06 7.75
N ALA A 48 4.87 -9.72 8.61
CA ALA A 48 4.57 -11.09 9.03
C ALA A 48 3.25 -11.17 9.79
N CYS A 49 3.02 -10.27 10.73
CA CYS A 49 1.78 -10.21 11.50
C CYS A 49 0.60 -9.81 10.62
N ALA A 50 0.78 -8.82 9.74
CA ALA A 50 -0.26 -8.39 8.83
C ALA A 50 -0.68 -9.51 7.87
N ALA A 51 0.29 -10.28 7.37
CA ALA A 51 0.02 -11.44 6.52
C ALA A 51 -0.88 -12.46 7.23
N ASP A 52 -0.53 -12.79 8.48
CA ASP A 52 -1.34 -13.72 9.29
C ASP A 52 -2.76 -13.21 9.49
N MET A 53 -2.92 -11.93 9.77
CA MET A 53 -4.24 -11.32 10.01
C MET A 53 -5.13 -11.34 8.77
N VAL A 54 -4.53 -11.25 7.58
CA VAL A 54 -5.26 -11.27 6.32
C VAL A 54 -5.45 -12.69 5.77
N GLY A 55 -4.63 -13.63 6.24
CA GLY A 55 -4.66 -15.01 5.77
C GLY A 55 -3.73 -15.29 4.60
N TYR A 56 -2.70 -14.46 4.40
CA TYR A 56 -1.67 -14.68 3.37
C TYR A 56 -0.45 -15.36 3.97
N SER A 57 0.26 -16.17 3.16
CA SER A 57 1.63 -16.53 3.49
C SER A 57 2.51 -15.28 3.41
N TYR A 58 3.67 -15.32 4.07
CA TYR A 58 4.60 -14.19 4.03
C TYR A 58 5.00 -13.84 2.59
N THR A 59 5.32 -14.83 1.78
CA THR A 59 5.73 -14.62 0.38
C THR A 59 4.61 -13.96 -0.43
N THR A 60 3.37 -14.43 -0.25
CA THR A 60 2.21 -13.85 -0.93
C THR A 60 1.98 -12.40 -0.46
N ALA A 61 2.05 -12.15 0.84
CA ALA A 61 1.88 -10.81 1.39
C ALA A 61 2.94 -9.85 0.84
N TYR A 62 4.19 -10.30 0.74
CA TYR A 62 5.27 -9.50 0.17
C TYR A 62 4.99 -9.12 -1.29
N ARG A 63 4.59 -10.08 -2.11
CA ARG A 63 4.25 -9.82 -3.52
C ARG A 63 3.06 -8.87 -3.67
N ARG A 64 2.02 -9.10 -2.87
CA ARG A 64 0.83 -8.25 -2.89
C ARG A 64 1.14 -6.83 -2.43
N HIS A 65 1.99 -6.71 -1.41
CA HIS A 65 2.45 -5.41 -0.94
C HIS A 65 3.18 -4.63 -2.03
N LYS A 66 4.12 -5.26 -2.71
CA LYS A 66 4.86 -4.61 -3.81
C LYS A 66 3.92 -4.19 -4.95
N LYS A 67 2.97 -5.05 -5.32
CA LYS A 67 2.01 -4.76 -6.37
C LYS A 67 1.11 -3.59 -6.00
N ALA A 68 0.63 -3.56 -4.77
CA ALA A 68 -0.21 -2.47 -4.28
C ALA A 68 0.56 -1.15 -4.25
N LEU A 69 1.80 -1.15 -3.79
CA LEU A 69 2.64 0.04 -3.81
C LEU A 69 2.86 0.57 -5.23
N ALA A 70 3.06 -0.32 -6.20
CA ALA A 70 3.21 0.07 -7.59
C ALA A 70 1.95 0.75 -8.12
N ALA A 71 0.77 0.20 -7.82
CA ALA A 71 -0.50 0.78 -8.23
C ALA A 71 -0.72 2.17 -7.62
N ILE A 72 -0.43 2.31 -6.34
CA ILE A 72 -0.55 3.59 -5.63
C ILE A 72 0.43 4.63 -6.21
N SER A 73 1.66 4.21 -6.49
CA SER A 73 2.68 5.07 -7.08
C SER A 73 2.25 5.61 -8.44
N GLU A 74 1.63 4.78 -9.28
CA GLU A 74 1.13 5.21 -10.58
C GLU A 74 0.03 6.26 -10.46
N LEU A 75 -0.91 6.09 -9.53
CA LEU A 75 -1.95 7.08 -9.27
C LEU A 75 -1.37 8.40 -8.79
N THR A 76 -0.38 8.34 -7.89
CA THR A 76 0.28 9.53 -7.37
C THR A 76 1.01 10.30 -8.47
N LYS A 77 1.68 9.60 -9.37
CA LYS A 77 2.36 10.20 -10.52
C LYS A 77 1.38 10.94 -11.43
N LYS A 78 0.24 10.32 -11.74
CA LYS A 78 -0.79 10.95 -12.57
C LYS A 78 -1.31 12.22 -11.92
N ARG A 79 -1.52 12.20 -10.62
CA ARG A 79 -2.01 13.35 -9.86
C ARG A 79 -1.01 14.51 -9.88
N LEU A 80 0.27 14.21 -9.80
CA LEU A 80 1.33 15.21 -9.85
C LEU A 80 1.50 15.82 -11.25
N LYS A 81 1.23 15.06 -12.29
CA LYS A 81 1.32 15.53 -13.67
C LYS A 81 0.16 16.47 -14.06
N ASP A 82 -0.96 16.37 -13.39
CA ASP A 82 -2.15 17.17 -13.67
C ASP A 82 -2.13 18.54 -12.98
N ILE A 83 -1.07 18.83 -12.26
CA ILE A 83 -0.86 20.15 -11.63
C ILE A 83 0.03 21.06 -12.54
#